data_06f0caef857c9384b768e9596f3c84a9
#
_entry.id   06f0caef857c9384b768e9596f3c84a9
#
_cell.length_a   1.000
_cell.length_b   1.000
_cell.length_c   1.000
_cell.angle_alpha   90.00
_cell.angle_beta   90.00
_cell.angle_gamma   90.00
#
_symmetry.space_group_name_H-M   'P 1'
#
loop_
_entity.id
_entity.type
_entity.pdbx_description
1 polymer ?
#
loop_
_entity_poly.entity_id
_entity_poly.type
_entity_poly.pdbx_seq_one_letter_code
_entity_poly.pdbx_strand_id
1 'polypeptide(L)'
;MIKLQKYSYLSHKYLILDTIEDCFSKKDLNFMHIPREEIGYIEFIRKDKIIIITYLHIYTSYRHKHYGYQVIDYLFSHYKFKCIVGETLKESRGFWNKCIRKYNGMRRNIYYSDNYTSLFVIPRQEISYKQIWDLLDYSYNIIY
;
A
#
# COMPACT_ATOMS: atom_id res chain seq x y z
N MET A 1 4.66 14.88 4.99
CA MET A 1 3.80 13.78 5.50
C MET A 1 2.69 13.52 4.49
N ILE A 2 2.44 12.27 4.16
CA ILE A 2 1.39 11.95 3.21
C ILE A 2 0.02 11.81 3.90
N LYS A 3 -1.03 11.98 3.11
CA LYS A 3 -2.41 11.72 3.49
C LYS A 3 -3.13 11.02 2.34
N LEU A 4 -4.02 10.09 2.66
CA LEU A 4 -4.91 9.48 1.70
C LEU A 4 -6.27 10.17 1.76
N GLN A 5 -6.76 10.59 0.60
CA GLN A 5 -8.08 11.20 0.45
C GLN A 5 -8.91 10.35 -0.51
N LYS A 6 -10.07 9.91 -0.06
CA LYS A 6 -10.97 9.12 -0.89
C LYS A 6 -11.36 9.90 -2.15
N TYR A 7 -11.20 9.27 -3.32
CA TYR A 7 -11.46 9.91 -4.61
C TYR A 7 -12.95 10.22 -4.80
N SER A 8 -13.82 9.25 -4.44
CA SER A 8 -15.27 9.44 -4.45
C SER A 8 -15.92 8.54 -3.41
N TYR A 9 -17.15 8.84 -3.03
CA TYR A 9 -17.88 8.10 -2.00
C TYR A 9 -18.02 6.59 -2.28
N LEU A 10 -18.13 6.21 -3.56
CA LEU A 10 -18.32 4.81 -3.99
C LEU A 10 -17.03 4.14 -4.47
N SER A 11 -15.93 4.86 -4.49
CA SER A 11 -14.67 4.36 -5.03
C SER A 11 -13.80 3.71 -3.97
N HIS A 12 -13.04 2.68 -4.36
CA HIS A 12 -11.94 2.12 -3.57
C HIS A 12 -10.61 2.83 -3.86
N LYS A 13 -10.66 3.92 -4.61
CA LYS A 13 -9.51 4.72 -5.00
C LYS A 13 -9.31 5.87 -4.02
N TYR A 14 -8.05 6.08 -3.64
CA TYR A 14 -7.62 7.17 -2.78
C TYR A 14 -6.51 7.96 -3.46
N LEU A 15 -6.63 9.28 -3.45
CA LEU A 15 -5.53 10.15 -3.84
C LEU A 15 -4.47 10.15 -2.76
N ILE A 16 -3.22 10.14 -3.17
CA ILE A 16 -2.08 10.27 -2.27
C ILE A 16 -1.64 11.73 -2.33
N LEU A 17 -1.74 12.40 -1.20
CA LEU A 17 -1.42 13.82 -1.09
C LEU A 17 -0.20 14.00 -0.20
N ASP A 18 0.75 14.82 -0.64
CA ASP A 18 1.81 15.29 0.22
C ASP A 18 1.38 16.61 0.86
N THR A 19 1.57 16.72 2.17
CA THR A 19 1.19 17.90 2.94
C THR A 19 2.44 18.67 3.35
N ILE A 20 2.40 19.97 3.21
CA ILE A 20 3.51 20.87 3.60
C ILE A 20 3.31 21.29 5.08
N GLU A 21 3.15 20.32 5.96
CA GLU A 21 2.91 20.59 7.39
C GLU A 21 4.12 21.22 8.09
N ASP A 22 5.32 20.88 7.63
CA ASP A 22 6.58 21.33 8.26
C ASP A 22 6.84 22.83 8.07
N CYS A 23 6.12 23.50 7.17
CA CYS A 23 6.28 24.93 6.88
C CYS A 23 5.41 25.84 7.73
N PHE A 24 4.48 25.30 8.54
CA PHE A 24 3.49 26.06 9.28
C PHE A 24 3.43 25.64 10.74
N SER A 25 3.20 26.59 11.64
CA SER A 25 2.90 26.29 13.04
C SER A 25 1.51 25.62 13.16
N LYS A 26 1.28 24.88 14.25
CA LYS A 26 -0.03 24.26 14.51
C LYS A 26 -1.18 25.29 14.49
N LYS A 27 -0.91 26.54 14.90
CA LYS A 27 -1.88 27.63 14.91
C LYS A 27 -2.25 28.06 13.49
N ASP A 28 -1.25 28.12 12.60
CA ASP A 28 -1.44 28.47 11.19
C ASP A 28 -2.22 27.38 10.45
N LEU A 29 -1.99 26.11 10.81
CA LEU A 29 -2.67 24.94 10.22
C LEU A 29 -4.19 24.93 10.48
N ASN A 30 -4.65 25.56 11.56
CA ASN A 30 -6.09 25.64 11.88
C ASN A 30 -6.86 26.67 11.05
N PHE A 31 -6.15 27.66 10.47
CA PHE A 31 -6.76 28.79 9.76
C PHE A 31 -6.46 28.83 8.26
N MET A 32 -5.53 28.03 7.79
CA MET A 32 -5.11 28.04 6.38
C MET A 32 -5.41 26.71 5.72
N HIS A 33 -5.81 26.76 4.44
CA HIS A 33 -5.75 25.57 3.59
C HIS A 33 -4.28 25.18 3.42
N ILE A 34 -3.90 24.03 3.98
CA ILE A 34 -2.56 23.49 3.77
C ILE A 34 -2.44 23.11 2.29
N PRO A 35 -1.47 23.65 1.55
CA PRO A 35 -1.24 23.22 0.17
C PRO A 35 -1.00 21.71 0.15
N ARG A 36 -1.75 21.00 -0.68
CA ARG A 36 -1.62 19.57 -0.86
C ARG A 36 -1.27 19.29 -2.30
N GLU A 37 -0.23 18.53 -2.47
CA GLU A 37 0.23 18.11 -3.77
C GLU A 37 -0.18 16.67 -4.01
N GLU A 38 -0.89 16.41 -5.10
CA GLU A 38 -1.25 15.05 -5.49
C GLU A 38 -0.02 14.38 -6.11
N ILE A 39 0.46 13.31 -5.46
CA ILE A 39 1.67 12.60 -5.86
C ILE A 39 1.39 11.23 -6.47
N GLY A 40 0.16 10.76 -6.42
CA GLY A 40 -0.25 9.48 -6.95
C GLY A 40 -1.61 9.05 -6.44
N TYR A 41 -1.92 7.78 -6.60
CA TYR A 41 -3.14 7.20 -6.08
C TYR A 41 -2.96 5.73 -5.73
N ILE A 42 -3.83 5.23 -4.87
CA ILE A 42 -3.90 3.84 -4.46
C ILE A 42 -5.33 3.34 -4.53
N GLU A 43 -5.50 2.12 -5.01
CA GLU A 43 -6.77 1.40 -4.93
C GLU A 43 -6.60 0.20 -4.02
N PHE A 44 -7.47 0.08 -3.03
CA PHE A 44 -7.47 -1.07 -2.14
C PHE A 44 -8.85 -1.33 -1.58
N ILE A 45 -9.08 -2.57 -1.20
CA ILE A 45 -10.29 -3.00 -0.49
C ILE A 45 -9.88 -3.66 0.82
N ARG A 46 -10.80 -3.64 1.78
CA ARG A 46 -10.62 -4.33 3.06
C ARG A 46 -11.58 -5.51 3.12
N LYS A 47 -11.06 -6.69 3.40
CA LYS A 47 -11.84 -7.91 3.53
C LYS A 47 -11.23 -8.78 4.63
N ASP A 48 -12.06 -9.21 5.61
CA ASP A 48 -11.66 -10.13 6.67
C ASP A 48 -10.37 -9.71 7.41
N LYS A 49 -10.25 -8.42 7.73
CA LYS A 49 -9.06 -7.84 8.36
C LYS A 49 -7.80 -7.91 7.50
N ILE A 50 -7.97 -7.98 6.20
CA ILE A 50 -6.88 -7.94 5.21
C ILE A 50 -7.09 -6.71 4.33
N ILE A 51 -6.00 -6.01 4.02
CA ILE A 51 -5.99 -4.96 3.00
C ILE A 51 -5.48 -5.59 1.71
N ILE A 52 -6.29 -5.54 0.65
CA ILE A 52 -5.93 -6.02 -0.68
C ILE A 52 -5.65 -4.80 -1.54
N ILE A 53 -4.38 -4.58 -1.90
CA ILE A 53 -3.99 -3.50 -2.81
C ILE A 53 -4.16 -4.01 -4.24
N THR A 54 -5.03 -3.37 -4.98
CA THR A 54 -5.25 -3.68 -6.40
C THR A 54 -4.41 -2.80 -7.32
N TYR A 55 -4.05 -1.59 -6.86
CA TYR A 55 -3.21 -0.69 -7.63
C TYR A 55 -2.53 0.34 -6.73
N LEU A 56 -1.27 0.60 -6.98
CA LEU A 56 -0.52 1.69 -6.35
C LEU A 56 0.32 2.38 -7.41
N HIS A 57 0.09 3.66 -7.60
CA HIS A 57 0.78 4.47 -8.59
C HIS A 57 1.30 5.76 -7.98
N ILE A 58 2.61 5.94 -8.05
CA ILE A 58 3.27 7.20 -7.75
C ILE A 58 3.63 7.84 -9.08
N TYR A 59 3.23 9.09 -9.28
CA TYR A 59 3.53 9.81 -10.52
C TYR A 59 5.04 9.91 -10.74
N THR A 60 5.46 9.84 -11.98
CA THR A 60 6.88 9.71 -12.35
C THR A 60 7.78 10.76 -11.72
N SER A 61 7.32 12.02 -11.65
CA SER A 61 8.08 13.12 -11.05
C SER A 61 8.29 13.00 -9.54
N TYR A 62 7.54 12.14 -8.87
CA TYR A 62 7.62 11.92 -7.42
C TYR A 62 8.24 10.59 -7.05
N ARG A 63 8.69 9.81 -8.01
CA ARG A 63 9.35 8.52 -7.75
C ARG A 63 10.75 8.71 -7.17
N HIS A 64 11.26 7.65 -6.53
CA HIS A 64 12.57 7.60 -5.85
C HIS A 64 12.71 8.56 -4.66
N LYS A 65 11.59 8.97 -4.07
CA LYS A 65 11.52 9.81 -2.87
C LYS A 65 10.88 9.10 -1.67
N HIS A 66 10.82 7.77 -1.72
CA HIS A 66 10.25 6.93 -0.66
C HIS A 66 8.74 7.10 -0.39
N TYR A 67 7.99 7.72 -1.28
CA TYR A 67 6.55 7.91 -1.11
C TYR A 67 5.78 6.58 -1.06
N GLY A 68 6.20 5.57 -1.82
CA GLY A 68 5.59 4.24 -1.76
C GLY A 68 5.65 3.63 -0.36
N TYR A 69 6.79 3.74 0.32
CA TYR A 69 6.93 3.28 1.70
C TYR A 69 6.07 4.09 2.66
N GLN A 70 5.96 5.39 2.47
CA GLN A 70 5.09 6.24 3.29
C GLN A 70 3.63 5.84 3.16
N VAL A 71 3.19 5.40 1.98
CA VAL A 71 1.83 4.88 1.77
C VAL A 71 1.61 3.61 2.59
N ILE A 72 2.55 2.67 2.54
CA ILE A 72 2.46 1.44 3.33
C ILE A 72 2.45 1.75 4.83
N ASP A 73 3.32 2.62 5.30
CA ASP A 73 3.36 3.04 6.70
C ASP A 73 2.06 3.74 7.11
N TYR A 74 1.48 4.55 6.22
CA TYR A 74 0.18 5.19 6.46
C TYR A 74 -0.93 4.16 6.66
N LEU A 75 -0.99 3.12 5.82
CA LEU A 75 -1.96 2.05 5.97
C LEU A 75 -1.81 1.35 7.33
N PHE A 76 -0.58 1.02 7.72
CA PHE A 76 -0.31 0.40 9.02
C PHE A 76 -0.73 1.28 10.20
N SER A 77 -0.60 2.59 10.10
CA SER A 77 -0.92 3.50 11.21
C SER A 77 -2.37 3.92 11.28
N HIS A 78 -3.12 3.92 10.16
CA HIS A 78 -4.48 4.43 10.10
C HIS A 78 -5.58 3.38 10.03
N TYR A 79 -5.23 2.13 9.74
CA TYR A 79 -6.20 1.04 9.61
C TYR A 79 -5.83 -0.15 10.49
N LYS A 80 -6.85 -0.83 11.03
CA LYS A 80 -6.65 -2.07 11.79
C LYS A 80 -6.78 -3.26 10.83
N PHE A 81 -5.70 -4.00 10.64
CA PHE A 81 -5.69 -5.19 9.79
C PHE A 81 -4.52 -6.11 10.18
N LYS A 82 -4.54 -7.33 9.69
CA LYS A 82 -3.50 -8.33 9.96
C LYS A 82 -2.34 -8.26 8.97
N CYS A 83 -2.67 -8.05 7.69
CA CYS A 83 -1.67 -8.01 6.63
C CYS A 83 -2.17 -7.22 5.42
N ILE A 84 -1.22 -6.82 4.59
CA ILE A 84 -1.45 -6.27 3.26
C ILE A 84 -1.12 -7.36 2.26
N VAL A 85 -1.97 -7.57 1.27
CA VAL A 85 -1.75 -8.51 0.19
C VAL A 85 -1.95 -7.83 -1.16
N GLY A 86 -1.37 -8.40 -2.20
CA GLY A 86 -1.54 -7.91 -3.55
C GLY A 86 -0.76 -8.75 -4.56
N GLU A 87 -0.93 -8.41 -5.83
CA GLU A 87 -0.16 -9.01 -6.91
C GLU A 87 0.99 -8.09 -7.33
N THR A 88 2.13 -8.69 -7.65
CA THR A 88 3.23 -7.97 -8.26
C THR A 88 3.13 -8.07 -9.78
N LEU A 89 2.91 -6.96 -10.45
CA LEU A 89 3.05 -6.87 -11.89
C LEU A 89 4.52 -6.66 -12.25
N LYS A 90 4.87 -6.94 -13.50
CA LYS A 90 6.25 -6.82 -13.98
C LYS A 90 6.86 -5.44 -13.68
N GLU A 91 6.09 -4.38 -13.90
CA GLU A 91 6.53 -2.99 -13.71
C GLU A 91 6.74 -2.60 -12.25
N SER A 92 5.99 -3.22 -11.33
CA SER A 92 6.02 -2.91 -9.89
C SER A 92 6.83 -3.90 -9.06
N ARG A 93 7.39 -4.92 -9.68
CA ARG A 93 8.10 -6.01 -8.98
C ARG A 93 9.24 -5.50 -8.12
N GLY A 94 10.03 -4.57 -8.62
CA GLY A 94 11.17 -4.02 -7.87
C GLY A 94 10.75 -3.35 -6.57
N PHE A 95 9.70 -2.54 -6.61
CA PHE A 95 9.14 -1.88 -5.43
C PHE A 95 8.61 -2.90 -4.42
N TRP A 96 7.78 -3.85 -4.87
CA TRP A 96 7.20 -4.84 -3.96
C TRP A 96 8.24 -5.79 -3.35
N ASN A 97 9.29 -6.15 -4.10
CA ASN A 97 10.39 -6.92 -3.55
C ASN A 97 11.12 -6.16 -2.43
N LYS A 98 11.29 -4.84 -2.56
CA LYS A 98 11.86 -4.01 -1.51
C LYS A 98 10.94 -3.93 -0.29
N CYS A 99 9.63 -3.81 -0.50
CA CYS A 99 8.64 -3.84 0.59
C CYS A 99 8.66 -5.17 1.34
N ILE A 100 8.69 -6.28 0.63
CA ILE A 100 8.76 -7.62 1.21
C ILE A 100 9.98 -7.73 2.14
N ARG A 101 11.13 -7.26 1.71
CA ARG A 101 12.34 -7.26 2.55
C ARG A 101 12.25 -6.32 3.74
N LYS A 102 11.72 -5.10 3.52
CA LYS A 102 11.63 -4.08 4.55
C LYS A 102 10.64 -4.47 5.67
N TYR A 103 9.53 -5.09 5.33
CA TYR A 103 8.44 -5.40 6.25
C TYR A 103 8.32 -6.89 6.60
N ASN A 104 9.33 -7.68 6.31
CA ASN A 104 9.38 -9.12 6.61
C ASN A 104 8.22 -9.89 5.99
N GLY A 105 7.87 -9.56 4.77
CA GLY A 105 6.83 -10.23 4.01
C GLY A 105 7.34 -11.43 3.24
N MET A 106 6.45 -12.04 2.47
CA MET A 106 6.74 -13.15 1.57
C MET A 106 6.04 -13.01 0.24
N ARG A 107 6.54 -13.74 -0.72
CA ARG A 107 6.02 -13.79 -2.08
C ARG A 107 5.81 -15.24 -2.51
N ARG A 108 4.70 -15.49 -3.21
CA ARG A 108 4.40 -16.77 -3.86
C ARG A 108 4.19 -16.54 -5.34
N ASN A 109 4.94 -17.27 -6.17
CA ASN A 109 4.80 -17.19 -7.61
C ASN A 109 3.57 -17.94 -8.08
N ILE A 110 2.83 -17.33 -9.01
CA ILE A 110 1.62 -17.90 -9.60
C ILE A 110 1.80 -17.90 -11.11
N TYR A 111 1.49 -19.04 -11.72
CA TYR A 111 1.60 -19.23 -13.16
C TYR A 111 0.19 -19.36 -13.75
N TYR A 112 -0.15 -18.47 -14.68
CA TYR A 112 -1.35 -18.57 -15.49
C TYR A 112 -0.95 -18.66 -16.95
N SER A 113 -1.19 -19.81 -17.58
CA SER A 113 -0.85 -19.97 -19.00
C SER A 113 0.53 -19.38 -19.31
N ASP A 114 0.58 -18.31 -20.11
CA ASP A 114 1.81 -17.61 -20.46
C ASP A 114 2.15 -16.42 -19.56
N ASN A 115 1.31 -16.12 -18.56
CA ASN A 115 1.50 -14.99 -17.67
C ASN A 115 2.08 -15.41 -16.33
N TYR A 116 3.12 -14.70 -15.91
CA TYR A 116 3.78 -14.86 -14.64
C TYR A 116 3.45 -13.70 -13.74
N THR A 117 2.89 -13.99 -12.57
CA THR A 117 2.64 -13.02 -11.51
C THR A 117 3.07 -13.58 -10.17
N SER A 118 3.15 -12.74 -9.17
CA SER A 118 3.43 -13.15 -7.79
C SER A 118 2.42 -12.53 -6.85
N LEU A 119 1.95 -13.31 -5.90
CA LEU A 119 1.18 -12.84 -4.76
C LEU A 119 2.14 -12.50 -3.63
N PHE A 120 1.99 -11.34 -3.01
CA PHE A 120 2.78 -10.97 -1.85
C PHE A 120 1.90 -10.78 -0.61
N VAL A 121 2.51 -10.99 0.56
CA VAL A 121 1.92 -10.69 1.87
C VAL A 121 2.91 -9.88 2.67
N ILE A 122 2.44 -8.77 3.23
CA ILE A 122 3.19 -7.95 4.20
C ILE A 122 2.42 -8.01 5.53
N PRO A 123 2.92 -8.72 6.55
CA PRO A 123 2.25 -8.81 7.84
C PRO A 123 2.45 -7.55 8.66
N ARG A 124 1.49 -7.26 9.55
CA ARG A 124 1.60 -6.12 10.47
C ARG A 124 2.74 -6.27 11.48
N GLN A 125 2.97 -7.49 11.93
CA GLN A 125 3.97 -7.84 12.94
C GLN A 125 4.83 -8.97 12.42
N GLU A 126 6.02 -9.10 13.00
CA GLU A 126 6.83 -10.28 12.76
C GLU A 126 6.05 -11.52 13.20
N ILE A 127 5.84 -12.43 12.30
CA ILE A 127 5.09 -13.68 12.51
C ILE A 127 5.91 -14.86 12.01
N SER A 128 5.54 -16.06 12.46
CA SER A 128 6.25 -17.27 12.06
C SER A 128 6.12 -17.55 10.57
N TYR A 129 7.05 -18.27 10.01
CA TYR A 129 7.05 -18.68 8.61
C TYR A 129 5.76 -19.40 8.23
N LYS A 130 5.27 -20.29 9.12
CA LYS A 130 4.01 -21.00 8.93
C LYS A 130 2.81 -20.04 8.84
N GLN A 131 2.75 -19.05 9.71
CA GLN A 131 1.66 -18.05 9.70
C GLN A 131 1.66 -17.25 8.41
N ILE A 132 2.83 -16.90 7.87
CA ILE A 132 2.92 -16.20 6.57
C ILE A 132 2.39 -17.11 5.45
N TRP A 133 2.74 -18.39 5.44
CA TRP A 133 2.24 -19.33 4.44
C TRP A 133 0.72 -19.49 4.52
N ASP A 134 0.16 -19.58 5.72
CA ASP A 134 -1.28 -19.66 5.93
C ASP A 134 -1.99 -18.39 5.40
N LEU A 135 -1.40 -17.21 5.62
CA LEU A 135 -1.91 -15.95 5.07
C LEU A 135 -1.84 -15.89 3.55
N LEU A 136 -0.78 -16.43 2.95
CA LEU A 136 -0.65 -16.51 1.49
C LEU A 136 -1.71 -17.43 0.88
N ASP A 137 -1.95 -18.60 1.47
CA ASP A 137 -2.99 -19.54 1.00
C ASP A 137 -4.37 -18.92 1.13
N TYR A 138 -4.67 -18.30 2.27
CA TYR A 138 -5.93 -17.60 2.50
C TYR A 138 -6.13 -16.45 1.49
N SER A 139 -5.11 -15.66 1.26
CA SER A 139 -5.16 -14.53 0.33
C SER A 139 -5.35 -15.00 -1.11
N TYR A 140 -4.72 -16.08 -1.49
CA TYR A 140 -4.92 -16.70 -2.82
C TYR A 140 -6.40 -17.06 -3.04
N ASN A 141 -7.03 -17.69 -2.05
CA ASN A 141 -8.44 -18.09 -2.13
C ASN A 141 -9.41 -16.90 -2.16
N ILE A 142 -9.03 -15.75 -1.57
CA ILE A 142 -9.85 -14.54 -1.60
C ILE A 142 -9.73 -13.82 -2.95
N ILE A 143 -8.53 -13.74 -3.52
CA ILE A 143 -8.26 -12.97 -4.74
C ILE A 143 -8.69 -13.75 -5.98
N TYR A 144 -8.49 -15.04 -5.99
CA TYR A 144 -8.76 -15.94 -7.12
C TYR A 144 -9.90 -16.92 -6.81
#